data_3479fe4e479c48a4cc90258c5be6c1ab
#
_entry.id   3479fe4e479c48a4cc90258c5be6c1ab
#
_cell.length_a   1.000
_cell.length_b   1.000
_cell.length_c   1.000
_cell.angle_alpha   90.00
_cell.angle_beta   90.00
_cell.angle_gamma   90.00
#
_symmetry.space_group_name_H-M   'P 1'
#
loop_
_entity.id
_entity.type
_entity.pdbx_description
1 polymer ?
#
loop_
_entity_poly.entity_id
_entity_poly.type
_entity_poly.pdbx_seq_one_letter_code
_entity_poly.pdbx_strand_id
1 'polypeptide(L)'
;MDVLTEGYSLPVSGGFYPKPPYLYRGAKAIIALYQSDPAGIAELLPPGVTPLEDPPVCIAWVVHYPFSTLGVYNETIMLVRVSFEGEPYTYCPFIYVDNDAALACGRELWGFPKKFANMGYERPADDSPFGEQTMFTVERPTGKRLLTVTTNPERPAEAEEVSFLPALTLRRVPNSRLGAELPSICELIRTDYSMTPVLSAGGTPELWAGRCSVTMDSASEFDPLYKMAPTRMLGAVYGVADVTLPLGTPVKDYLAEAAASSEPGLKAAGLPA
;
A
#
# COMPACT_ATOMS: atom_id res chain seq x y z
N MET A 1 9.18 -33.57 -9.54
CA MET A 1 8.79 -32.23 -9.00
C MET A 1 7.53 -32.42 -8.18
N ASP A 2 7.61 -32.19 -6.88
CA ASP A 2 6.43 -32.18 -5.99
C ASP A 2 5.87 -30.75 -5.92
N VAL A 3 4.77 -30.51 -6.60
CA VAL A 3 4.14 -29.19 -6.71
C VAL A 3 3.58 -28.63 -5.40
N LEU A 4 3.53 -29.43 -4.33
CA LEU A 4 3.02 -29.03 -3.03
C LEU A 4 4.11 -28.57 -2.07
N THR A 5 5.33 -29.09 -2.24
CA THR A 5 6.43 -28.88 -1.28
C THR A 5 7.68 -28.27 -1.87
N GLU A 6 7.87 -28.35 -3.20
CA GLU A 6 8.99 -27.75 -3.90
C GLU A 6 8.65 -26.34 -4.40
N GLY A 7 9.63 -25.43 -4.32
CA GLY A 7 9.49 -24.04 -4.72
C GLY A 7 8.64 -23.20 -3.74
N TYR A 8 8.64 -21.89 -3.93
CA TYR A 8 7.82 -20.97 -3.10
C TYR A 8 6.82 -20.16 -3.94
N SER A 9 7.21 -19.80 -5.14
CA SER A 9 6.37 -19.07 -6.09
C SER A 9 6.51 -19.65 -7.50
N LEU A 10 5.63 -19.27 -8.41
CA LEU A 10 5.70 -19.71 -9.79
C LEU A 10 6.81 -18.95 -10.57
N PRO A 11 7.50 -19.62 -11.52
CA PRO A 11 7.47 -21.06 -11.78
C PRO A 11 8.12 -21.85 -10.64
N VAL A 12 7.60 -23.05 -10.33
CA VAL A 12 8.06 -23.87 -9.19
C VAL A 12 9.57 -24.13 -9.23
N SER A 13 10.14 -24.32 -10.41
CA SER A 13 11.58 -24.63 -10.61
C SER A 13 12.50 -23.38 -10.55
N GLY A 14 11.94 -22.16 -10.42
CA GLY A 14 12.73 -20.93 -10.43
C GLY A 14 11.86 -19.76 -9.96
N GLY A 15 11.45 -19.80 -8.70
CA GLY A 15 10.47 -18.90 -8.14
C GLY A 15 10.70 -17.42 -8.47
N PHE A 16 9.62 -16.69 -8.71
CA PHE A 16 9.62 -15.31 -9.13
C PHE A 16 10.03 -14.34 -8.01
N TYR A 17 9.75 -14.73 -6.77
CA TYR A 17 10.13 -13.97 -5.57
C TYR A 17 10.47 -14.92 -4.41
N PRO A 18 11.36 -14.50 -3.48
CA PRO A 18 11.74 -15.33 -2.33
C PRO A 18 10.63 -15.35 -1.27
N LYS A 19 10.80 -16.22 -0.29
CA LYS A 19 9.92 -16.28 0.89
C LYS A 19 10.14 -15.06 1.81
N PRO A 20 9.08 -14.43 2.36
CA PRO A 20 9.20 -13.39 3.38
C PRO A 20 9.88 -13.88 4.67
N PRO A 21 10.36 -12.98 5.56
CA PRO A 21 10.14 -11.53 5.55
C PRO A 21 10.96 -10.82 4.47
N TYR A 22 10.39 -9.73 3.92
CA TYR A 22 11.16 -8.85 3.03
C TYR A 22 11.82 -7.74 3.81
N LEU A 23 13.09 -7.52 3.50
CA LEU A 23 13.94 -6.52 4.16
C LEU A 23 14.22 -5.39 3.19
N TYR A 24 14.05 -4.16 3.68
CA TYR A 24 14.36 -2.93 2.97
C TYR A 24 15.35 -2.13 3.81
N ARG A 25 16.37 -1.57 3.19
CA ARG A 25 17.42 -0.81 3.88
C ARG A 25 17.60 0.55 3.22
N GLY A 26 17.66 1.58 4.07
CA GLY A 26 17.85 2.94 3.62
C GLY A 26 16.72 3.45 2.73
N ALA A 27 15.48 2.99 2.95
CA ALA A 27 14.31 3.43 2.19
C ALA A 27 14.12 4.93 2.35
N LYS A 28 14.14 5.68 1.24
CA LYS A 28 13.93 7.14 1.20
C LYS A 28 12.48 7.41 0.89
N ALA A 29 11.74 8.00 1.83
CA ALA A 29 10.28 8.14 1.74
C ALA A 29 9.78 9.55 1.99
N ILE A 30 8.70 9.91 1.32
CA ILE A 30 7.79 11.01 1.69
C ILE A 30 6.50 10.38 2.17
N ILE A 31 6.05 10.76 3.35
CA ILE A 31 4.78 10.36 3.94
C ILE A 31 3.95 11.64 4.10
N ALA A 32 3.07 11.92 3.15
CA ALA A 32 2.22 13.10 3.13
C ALA A 32 0.84 12.78 3.67
N LEU A 33 0.40 13.51 4.71
CA LEU A 33 -0.90 13.36 5.34
C LEU A 33 -1.84 14.45 4.85
N TYR A 34 -3.09 14.09 4.57
CA TYR A 34 -4.12 15.01 4.12
C TYR A 34 -5.53 14.51 4.43
N GLN A 35 -6.50 15.43 4.50
CA GLN A 35 -7.92 15.10 4.55
C GLN A 35 -8.49 14.94 3.15
N SER A 36 -9.50 14.07 3.01
CA SER A 36 -10.18 13.81 1.75
C SER A 36 -11.70 13.86 1.91
N ASP A 37 -12.40 13.79 0.77
CA ASP A 37 -13.87 13.76 0.76
C ASP A 37 -14.42 12.43 1.31
N PRO A 38 -15.32 12.47 2.33
CA PRO A 38 -15.91 11.27 2.91
C PRO A 38 -16.65 10.38 1.90
N ALA A 39 -17.35 10.98 0.92
CA ALA A 39 -18.10 10.22 -0.07
C ALA A 39 -17.18 9.40 -0.99
N GLY A 40 -16.10 10.02 -1.47
CA GLY A 40 -15.10 9.33 -2.28
C GLY A 40 -14.41 8.19 -1.53
N ILE A 41 -14.08 8.42 -0.25
CA ILE A 41 -13.44 7.39 0.59
C ILE A 41 -14.39 6.23 0.88
N ALA A 42 -15.67 6.49 1.16
CA ALA A 42 -16.64 5.43 1.44
C ALA A 42 -16.78 4.40 0.30
N GLU A 43 -16.61 4.83 -0.95
CA GLU A 43 -16.64 3.93 -2.10
C GLU A 43 -15.41 3.00 -2.22
N LEU A 44 -14.33 3.30 -1.50
CA LEU A 44 -13.07 2.56 -1.56
C LEU A 44 -12.93 1.52 -0.45
N LEU A 45 -13.72 1.64 0.63
CA LEU A 45 -13.58 0.79 1.80
C LEU A 45 -14.42 -0.48 1.68
N PRO A 46 -13.87 -1.65 2.04
CA PRO A 46 -14.63 -2.89 2.06
C PRO A 46 -15.61 -2.93 3.24
N PRO A 47 -16.66 -3.78 3.19
CA PRO A 47 -17.64 -3.90 4.26
C PRO A 47 -17.01 -4.18 5.63
N GLY A 48 -17.44 -3.43 6.65
CA GLY A 48 -16.94 -3.53 8.03
C GLY A 48 -15.73 -2.66 8.34
N VAL A 49 -15.15 -1.99 7.34
CA VAL A 49 -14.07 -1.01 7.52
C VAL A 49 -14.65 0.40 7.39
N THR A 50 -14.35 1.29 8.33
CA THR A 50 -14.86 2.67 8.35
C THR A 50 -13.70 3.66 8.51
N PRO A 51 -13.82 4.91 8.06
CA PRO A 51 -12.82 5.93 8.35
C PRO A 51 -12.60 6.09 9.86
N LEU A 52 -11.37 6.33 10.28
CA LEU A 52 -11.02 6.56 11.69
C LEU A 52 -11.37 8.00 12.13
N GLU A 53 -11.25 8.95 11.22
CA GLU A 53 -11.52 10.37 11.44
C GLU A 53 -12.59 10.90 10.46
N ASP A 54 -13.25 12.01 10.83
CA ASP A 54 -14.16 12.78 9.99
C ASP A 54 -13.73 14.27 9.96
N PRO A 55 -13.28 14.84 8.82
CA PRO A 55 -13.09 14.17 7.51
C PRO A 55 -12.00 13.09 7.53
N PRO A 56 -12.09 12.09 6.64
CA PRO A 56 -11.11 11.01 6.56
C PRO A 56 -9.68 11.49 6.36
N VAL A 57 -8.75 10.94 7.11
CA VAL A 57 -7.31 11.19 6.93
C VAL A 57 -6.71 10.13 6.02
N CYS A 58 -6.07 10.61 4.97
CA CYS A 58 -5.37 9.82 3.96
C CYS A 58 -3.87 10.06 4.02
N ILE A 59 -3.13 9.10 3.48
CA ILE A 59 -1.67 9.14 3.41
C ILE A 59 -1.26 8.81 1.97
N ALA A 60 -0.46 9.70 1.36
CA ALA A 60 0.33 9.37 0.19
C ALA A 60 1.76 9.05 0.66
N TRP A 61 2.10 7.77 0.65
CA TRP A 61 3.43 7.29 0.99
C TRP A 61 4.15 6.93 -0.30
N VAL A 62 5.14 7.70 -0.67
CA VAL A 62 5.99 7.47 -1.84
C VAL A 62 7.40 7.15 -1.38
N VAL A 63 8.02 6.13 -1.96
CA VAL A 63 9.29 5.61 -1.45
C VAL A 63 10.17 5.08 -2.57
N HIS A 64 11.47 5.36 -2.44
CA HIS A 64 12.54 4.72 -3.19
C HIS A 64 13.26 3.71 -2.28
N TYR A 65 13.33 2.46 -2.71
CA TYR A 65 14.07 1.40 -2.04
C TYR A 65 15.42 1.18 -2.74
N PRO A 66 16.53 1.75 -2.26
CA PRO A 66 17.86 1.53 -2.83
C PRO A 66 18.37 0.10 -2.61
N PHE A 67 17.81 -0.58 -1.62
CA PHE A 67 18.04 -1.99 -1.33
C PHE A 67 16.78 -2.65 -0.80
N SER A 68 16.41 -3.77 -1.41
CA SER A 68 15.46 -4.72 -0.82
C SER A 68 15.78 -6.15 -1.24
N THR A 69 15.19 -7.13 -0.54
CA THR A 69 15.25 -8.54 -0.93
C THR A 69 14.52 -8.84 -2.24
N LEU A 70 13.79 -7.86 -2.79
CA LEU A 70 13.12 -7.91 -4.10
C LEU A 70 13.85 -7.11 -5.18
N GLY A 71 15.00 -6.49 -4.86
CA GLY A 71 15.75 -5.60 -5.73
C GLY A 71 15.52 -4.12 -5.45
N VAL A 72 16.05 -3.26 -6.32
CA VAL A 72 15.87 -1.80 -6.26
C VAL A 72 14.58 -1.42 -6.96
N TYR A 73 13.73 -0.60 -6.33
CA TYR A 73 12.49 -0.14 -6.96
C TYR A 73 11.86 1.06 -6.25
N ASN A 74 10.87 1.66 -6.91
CA ASN A 74 10.03 2.71 -6.36
C ASN A 74 8.62 2.18 -6.09
N GLU A 75 7.98 2.74 -5.07
CA GLU A 75 6.62 2.38 -4.68
C GLU A 75 5.83 3.62 -4.26
N THR A 76 4.57 3.64 -4.62
CA THR A 76 3.60 4.63 -4.14
C THR A 76 2.42 3.90 -3.52
N ILE A 77 2.16 4.18 -2.24
CA ILE A 77 1.14 3.53 -1.43
C ILE A 77 0.14 4.60 -1.00
N MET A 78 -1.10 4.45 -1.41
CA MET A 78 -2.19 5.33 -0.99
C MET A 78 -2.96 4.63 0.14
N LEU A 79 -3.06 5.30 1.28
CA LEU A 79 -3.65 4.71 2.49
C LEU A 79 -4.77 5.61 3.01
N VAL A 80 -5.75 5.01 3.65
CA VAL A 80 -6.78 5.67 4.45
C VAL A 80 -6.63 5.20 5.89
N ARG A 81 -6.65 6.11 6.86
CA ARG A 81 -6.73 5.74 8.27
C ARG A 81 -8.14 5.26 8.57
N VAL A 82 -8.27 4.06 9.12
CA VAL A 82 -9.55 3.36 9.27
C VAL A 82 -9.68 2.72 10.65
N SER A 83 -10.93 2.42 11.02
CA SER A 83 -11.25 1.53 12.11
C SER A 83 -11.83 0.22 11.58
N PHE A 84 -11.40 -0.88 12.14
CA PHE A 84 -11.95 -2.21 11.91
C PHE A 84 -12.06 -2.94 13.25
N GLU A 85 -13.27 -3.40 13.60
CA GLU A 85 -13.59 -4.02 14.91
C GLU A 85 -13.17 -3.18 16.13
N GLY A 86 -13.23 -1.84 15.99
CA GLY A 86 -12.89 -0.90 17.04
C GLY A 86 -11.40 -0.55 17.15
N GLU A 87 -10.53 -1.23 16.41
CA GLU A 87 -9.09 -1.00 16.40
C GLU A 87 -8.65 -0.13 15.22
N PRO A 88 -7.58 0.69 15.38
CA PRO A 88 -7.09 1.57 14.34
C PRO A 88 -6.13 0.85 13.37
N TYR A 89 -6.28 1.13 12.07
CA TYR A 89 -5.46 0.59 10.97
C TYR A 89 -5.25 1.63 9.87
N THR A 90 -4.43 1.28 8.89
CA THR A 90 -4.43 1.91 7.57
C THR A 90 -4.94 0.90 6.53
N TYR A 91 -5.90 1.31 5.69
CA TYR A 91 -6.35 0.50 4.55
C TYR A 91 -5.70 0.98 3.26
N CYS A 92 -5.26 0.05 2.39
CA CYS A 92 -4.57 0.34 1.15
C CYS A 92 -5.49 0.12 -0.08
N PRO A 93 -6.19 1.15 -0.61
CA PRO A 93 -7.00 1.02 -1.81
C PRO A 93 -6.19 1.07 -3.11
N PHE A 94 -5.03 1.75 -3.15
CA PHE A 94 -4.19 1.87 -4.33
C PHE A 94 -2.71 1.76 -3.98
N ILE A 95 -1.97 1.09 -4.86
CA ILE A 95 -0.52 0.99 -4.75
C ILE A 95 0.10 0.78 -6.14
N TYR A 96 1.23 1.43 -6.40
CA TYR A 96 1.96 1.38 -7.65
C TYR A 96 3.41 1.02 -7.41
N VAL A 97 3.97 0.20 -8.29
CA VAL A 97 5.37 -0.25 -8.24
C VAL A 97 5.97 -0.27 -9.64
N ASP A 98 7.28 -0.11 -9.73
CA ASP A 98 8.04 -0.29 -10.97
C ASP A 98 8.90 -1.58 -10.99
N ASN A 99 8.53 -2.55 -10.13
CA ASN A 99 9.19 -3.86 -10.00
C ASN A 99 8.14 -4.98 -10.06
N ASP A 100 8.37 -5.95 -10.93
CA ASP A 100 7.44 -7.04 -11.22
C ASP A 100 7.35 -8.08 -10.08
N ALA A 101 8.48 -8.43 -9.46
CA ALA A 101 8.50 -9.34 -8.31
C ALA A 101 7.75 -8.75 -7.11
N ALA A 102 7.97 -7.44 -6.82
CA ALA A 102 7.24 -6.71 -5.79
C ALA A 102 5.73 -6.62 -6.10
N LEU A 103 5.37 -6.50 -7.39
CA LEU A 103 3.97 -6.52 -7.83
C LEU A 103 3.34 -7.88 -7.56
N ALA A 104 3.96 -8.95 -8.03
CA ALA A 104 3.42 -10.31 -7.93
C ALA A 104 3.27 -10.73 -6.47
N CYS A 105 4.35 -10.69 -5.68
CA CYS A 105 4.31 -11.11 -4.29
C CYS A 105 3.30 -10.30 -3.46
N GLY A 106 3.21 -8.98 -3.69
CA GLY A 106 2.27 -8.12 -2.98
C GLY A 106 0.82 -8.52 -3.21
N ARG A 107 0.45 -8.84 -4.45
CA ARG A 107 -0.89 -9.28 -4.82
C ARG A 107 -1.20 -10.70 -4.32
N GLU A 108 -0.25 -11.60 -4.45
CA GLU A 108 -0.44 -13.02 -4.13
C GLU A 108 -0.46 -13.30 -2.63
N LEU A 109 0.43 -12.65 -1.84
CA LEU A 109 0.59 -12.95 -0.43
C LEU A 109 -0.31 -12.11 0.48
N TRP A 110 -0.41 -10.80 0.23
CA TRP A 110 -1.13 -9.86 1.11
C TRP A 110 -2.39 -9.29 0.50
N GLY A 111 -2.57 -9.42 -0.83
CA GLY A 111 -3.68 -8.75 -1.51
C GLY A 111 -3.46 -7.24 -1.68
N PHE A 112 -2.23 -6.75 -1.57
CA PHE A 112 -1.93 -5.37 -1.96
C PHE A 112 -2.38 -5.14 -3.41
N PRO A 113 -3.21 -4.11 -3.71
CA PRO A 113 -3.76 -3.89 -5.05
C PRO A 113 -2.73 -3.29 -6.01
N LYS A 114 -1.53 -3.87 -6.04
CA LYS A 114 -0.38 -3.38 -6.81
C LYS A 114 -0.65 -3.38 -8.30
N LYS A 115 -0.29 -2.27 -8.94
CA LYS A 115 -0.26 -2.07 -10.39
C LYS A 115 1.12 -1.60 -10.81
N PHE A 116 1.57 -2.02 -11.99
CA PHE A 116 2.82 -1.53 -12.56
C PHE A 116 2.64 -0.10 -13.06
N ALA A 117 3.61 0.78 -12.76
CA ALA A 117 3.63 2.17 -13.21
C ALA A 117 5.06 2.64 -13.43
N ASN A 118 5.23 3.68 -14.27
CA ASN A 118 6.48 4.43 -14.29
C ASN A 118 6.49 5.42 -13.14
N MET A 119 7.62 5.48 -12.42
CA MET A 119 7.78 6.41 -11.32
C MET A 119 9.04 7.24 -11.49
N GLY A 120 8.89 8.55 -11.26
CA GLY A 120 9.99 9.50 -11.18
C GLY A 120 10.25 9.86 -9.71
N TYR A 121 11.51 9.89 -9.33
CA TYR A 121 11.96 10.40 -8.05
C TYR A 121 13.04 11.45 -8.31
N GLU A 122 12.66 12.70 -8.14
CA GLU A 122 13.57 13.83 -8.28
C GLU A 122 13.94 14.35 -6.88
N ARG A 123 15.23 14.38 -6.62
CA ARG A 123 15.83 14.79 -5.35
C ARG A 123 16.89 15.86 -5.58
N PRO A 124 17.25 16.62 -4.54
CA PRO A 124 18.39 17.54 -4.59
C PRO A 124 19.69 16.83 -5.00
N ALA A 125 20.53 17.53 -5.73
CA ALA A 125 21.76 16.97 -6.32
C ALA A 125 22.78 16.49 -5.27
N ASP A 126 22.76 17.08 -4.08
CA ASP A 126 23.69 16.79 -2.98
C ASP A 126 23.17 15.78 -1.94
N ASP A 127 22.06 15.09 -2.25
CA ASP A 127 21.36 14.20 -1.32
C ASP A 127 20.82 14.88 -0.04
N SER A 128 20.96 16.22 0.09
CA SER A 128 20.39 16.96 1.20
C SER A 128 18.90 17.21 0.96
N PRO A 129 18.02 16.78 1.84
CA PRO A 129 16.60 17.11 1.72
C PRO A 129 16.32 18.56 2.12
N PHE A 130 17.28 19.23 2.73
CA PHE A 130 17.06 20.51 3.39
C PHE A 130 17.12 21.70 2.40
N GLY A 131 16.05 22.49 2.40
CA GLY A 131 15.96 23.71 1.60
C GLY A 131 15.60 23.52 0.13
N GLU A 132 15.49 22.28 -0.36
CA GLU A 132 15.10 21.98 -1.73
C GLU A 132 13.85 21.09 -1.79
N GLN A 133 13.09 21.24 -2.87
CA GLN A 133 11.90 20.46 -3.09
C GLN A 133 12.25 19.04 -3.58
N THR A 134 11.73 18.04 -2.91
CA THR A 134 11.75 16.67 -3.39
C THR A 134 10.42 16.34 -4.06
N MET A 135 10.46 15.68 -5.21
CA MET A 135 9.28 15.36 -5.99
C MET A 135 9.23 13.88 -6.36
N PHE A 136 8.07 13.29 -6.18
CA PHE A 136 7.71 11.97 -6.68
C PHE A 136 6.57 12.06 -7.68
N THR A 137 6.65 11.26 -8.74
CA THR A 137 5.63 11.21 -9.79
C THR A 137 5.27 9.78 -10.15
N VAL A 138 4.00 9.55 -10.50
CA VAL A 138 3.48 8.27 -10.97
C VAL A 138 2.82 8.45 -12.32
N GLU A 139 3.21 7.64 -13.31
CA GLU A 139 2.62 7.63 -14.65
C GLU A 139 2.08 6.25 -14.99
N ARG A 140 0.81 6.23 -15.45
CA ARG A 140 0.17 4.99 -15.90
C ARG A 140 -0.98 5.29 -16.87
N PRO A 141 -0.90 4.85 -18.15
CA PRO A 141 0.31 4.32 -18.79
C PRO A 141 1.43 5.35 -18.86
N THR A 142 2.61 4.94 -19.31
CA THR A 142 3.75 5.84 -19.54
C THR A 142 3.34 7.10 -20.30
N GLY A 143 3.76 8.26 -19.80
CA GLY A 143 3.44 9.57 -20.36
C GLY A 143 2.08 10.14 -19.87
N LYS A 144 1.28 9.39 -19.11
CA LYS A 144 0.07 9.89 -18.45
C LYS A 144 0.29 10.00 -16.94
N ARG A 145 0.48 11.22 -16.47
CA ARG A 145 0.65 11.50 -15.04
C ARG A 145 -0.62 11.20 -14.27
N LEU A 146 -0.53 10.38 -13.22
CA LEU A 146 -1.63 10.08 -12.29
C LEU A 146 -1.51 10.84 -11.00
N LEU A 147 -0.27 10.97 -10.48
CA LEU A 147 -0.01 11.51 -9.15
C LEU A 147 1.31 12.26 -9.15
N THR A 148 1.32 13.40 -8.48
CA THR A 148 2.53 14.13 -8.09
C THR A 148 2.49 14.37 -6.58
N VAL A 149 3.58 14.05 -5.89
CA VAL A 149 3.79 14.33 -4.46
C VAL A 149 5.07 15.14 -4.33
N THR A 150 4.98 16.29 -3.66
CA THR A 150 6.14 17.13 -3.37
C THR A 150 6.24 17.40 -1.89
N THR A 151 7.48 17.57 -1.40
CA THR A 151 7.73 18.07 -0.04
C THR A 151 8.94 18.99 0.00
N ASN A 152 8.87 19.96 0.90
CA ASN A 152 9.99 20.80 1.30
C ASN A 152 10.27 20.51 2.78
N PRO A 153 11.32 19.75 3.11
CA PRO A 153 11.76 19.57 4.49
C PRO A 153 12.18 20.92 5.09
N GLU A 154 11.65 21.25 6.26
CA GLU A 154 11.86 22.57 6.90
C GLU A 154 12.50 22.47 8.28
N ARG A 155 12.25 21.34 8.99
CA ARG A 155 12.75 21.10 10.34
C ARG A 155 12.85 19.59 10.63
N PRO A 156 13.58 19.17 11.66
CA PRO A 156 13.50 17.81 12.16
C PRO A 156 12.04 17.45 12.52
N ALA A 157 11.65 16.20 12.25
CA ALA A 157 10.34 15.71 12.64
C ALA A 157 10.31 15.36 14.13
N GLU A 158 9.17 15.62 14.78
CA GLU A 158 8.91 15.14 16.12
C GLU A 158 8.46 13.66 16.09
N ALA A 159 8.68 12.92 17.19
CA ALA A 159 8.38 11.48 17.24
C ALA A 159 6.89 11.18 16.98
N GLU A 160 6.00 12.06 17.41
CA GLU A 160 4.55 11.94 17.27
C GLU A 160 4.06 12.12 15.83
N GLU A 161 4.87 12.77 14.97
CA GLU A 161 4.55 12.98 13.56
C GLU A 161 4.77 11.71 12.72
N VAL A 162 5.43 10.70 13.30
CA VAL A 162 5.79 9.44 12.63
C VAL A 162 5.13 8.27 13.36
N SER A 163 3.82 8.15 13.24
CA SER A 163 3.07 7.03 13.81
C SER A 163 2.61 6.08 12.70
N PHE A 164 2.97 4.81 12.82
CA PHE A 164 2.57 3.77 11.87
C PHE A 164 1.52 2.85 12.50
N LEU A 165 0.40 2.71 11.82
CA LEU A 165 -0.65 1.75 12.15
C LEU A 165 -0.47 0.49 11.30
N PRO A 166 -0.89 -0.69 11.79
CA PRO A 166 -0.91 -1.89 10.98
C PRO A 166 -1.70 -1.69 9.68
N ALA A 167 -1.26 -2.32 8.60
CA ALA A 167 -1.96 -2.23 7.32
C ALA A 167 -3.07 -3.28 7.21
N LEU A 168 -4.19 -2.89 6.61
CA LEU A 168 -5.24 -3.78 6.12
C LEU A 168 -5.26 -3.76 4.59
N THR A 169 -5.40 -4.93 3.99
CA THR A 169 -5.54 -5.11 2.55
C THR A 169 -6.64 -6.11 2.24
N LEU A 170 -7.32 -5.92 1.13
CA LEU A 170 -8.32 -6.87 0.63
C LEU A 170 -7.66 -7.85 -0.35
N ARG A 171 -7.40 -9.08 0.09
CA ARG A 171 -6.92 -10.14 -0.78
C ARG A 171 -8.11 -10.78 -1.48
N ARG A 172 -8.27 -10.44 -2.77
CA ARG A 172 -9.35 -10.96 -3.61
C ARG A 172 -8.77 -11.60 -4.86
N VAL A 173 -8.94 -12.91 -4.98
CA VAL A 173 -8.47 -13.70 -6.13
C VAL A 173 -9.68 -14.18 -6.93
N PRO A 174 -9.79 -13.82 -8.24
CA PRO A 174 -10.86 -14.31 -9.09
C PRO A 174 -10.84 -15.83 -9.19
N ASN A 175 -12.02 -16.42 -9.39
CA ASN A 175 -12.13 -17.85 -9.63
C ASN A 175 -11.90 -18.15 -11.12
N SER A 176 -11.08 -19.15 -11.40
CA SER A 176 -10.77 -19.58 -12.78
C SER A 176 -11.78 -20.59 -13.34
N ARG A 177 -12.73 -21.07 -12.55
CA ARG A 177 -13.74 -22.06 -12.99
C ARG A 177 -14.83 -21.36 -13.80
N LEU A 178 -15.21 -21.96 -14.92
CA LEU A 178 -16.32 -21.48 -15.75
C LEU A 178 -17.63 -21.49 -14.94
N GLY A 179 -18.38 -20.37 -14.98
CA GLY A 179 -19.65 -20.21 -14.26
C GLY A 179 -19.51 -19.88 -12.78
N ALA A 180 -18.30 -19.73 -12.25
CA ALA A 180 -18.13 -19.29 -10.87
C ALA A 180 -18.44 -17.79 -10.72
N GLU A 181 -19.41 -17.46 -9.89
CA GLU A 181 -19.82 -16.08 -9.61
C GLU A 181 -19.00 -15.44 -8.50
N LEU A 182 -18.51 -16.24 -7.55
CA LEU A 182 -17.71 -15.76 -6.41
C LEU A 182 -16.20 -15.93 -6.67
N PRO A 183 -15.36 -15.07 -6.08
CA PRO A 183 -13.91 -15.24 -6.12
C PRO A 183 -13.48 -16.52 -5.39
N SER A 184 -12.28 -17.03 -5.68
CA SER A 184 -11.72 -18.18 -4.97
C SER A 184 -11.18 -17.80 -3.57
N ILE A 185 -10.80 -16.54 -3.37
CA ILE A 185 -10.36 -15.96 -2.10
C ILE A 185 -10.95 -14.56 -1.98
N CYS A 186 -11.47 -14.20 -0.80
CA CYS A 186 -11.91 -12.85 -0.47
C CYS A 186 -11.78 -12.61 1.03
N GLU A 187 -10.65 -12.06 1.45
CA GLU A 187 -10.30 -11.93 2.86
C GLU A 187 -9.59 -10.60 3.15
N LEU A 188 -9.75 -10.08 4.37
CA LEU A 188 -8.95 -8.97 4.88
C LEU A 188 -7.68 -9.53 5.52
N ILE A 189 -6.55 -8.97 5.13
CA ILE A 189 -5.23 -9.33 5.65
C ILE A 189 -4.70 -8.16 6.49
N ARG A 190 -4.38 -8.43 7.75
CA ARG A 190 -3.60 -7.54 8.61
C ARG A 190 -2.12 -7.78 8.42
N THR A 191 -1.34 -6.72 8.30
CA THR A 191 0.12 -6.79 8.21
C THR A 191 0.76 -5.82 9.22
N ASP A 192 1.53 -6.38 10.13
CA ASP A 192 2.28 -5.65 11.16
C ASP A 192 3.73 -5.45 10.66
N TYR A 193 3.94 -4.46 9.80
CA TYR A 193 5.28 -4.11 9.33
C TYR A 193 6.02 -3.27 10.38
N SER A 194 7.35 -3.40 10.44
CA SER A 194 8.19 -2.57 11.29
C SER A 194 8.98 -1.57 10.46
N MET A 195 9.11 -0.36 10.99
CA MET A 195 9.91 0.71 10.39
C MET A 195 10.82 1.31 11.47
N THR A 196 12.11 1.39 11.17
CA THR A 196 13.11 1.95 12.08
C THR A 196 13.83 3.07 11.35
N PRO A 197 13.78 4.33 11.83
CA PRO A 197 14.53 5.43 11.24
C PRO A 197 16.02 5.15 11.22
N VAL A 198 16.68 5.50 10.12
CA VAL A 198 18.14 5.51 10.06
C VAL A 198 18.64 6.70 10.88
N LEU A 199 19.70 6.49 11.63
CA LEU A 199 20.31 7.54 12.44
C LEU A 199 21.46 8.19 11.68
N SER A 200 21.58 9.51 11.80
CA SER A 200 22.77 10.26 11.39
C SER A 200 24.00 9.83 12.18
N ALA A 201 25.19 10.27 11.77
CA ALA A 201 26.42 10.05 12.51
C ALA A 201 26.37 10.60 13.96
N GLY A 202 25.51 11.58 14.22
CA GLY A 202 25.26 12.14 15.55
C GLY A 202 24.21 11.41 16.38
N GLY A 203 23.64 10.31 15.88
CA GLY A 203 22.60 9.53 16.56
C GLY A 203 21.19 10.12 16.47
N THR A 204 20.97 11.13 15.62
CA THR A 204 19.66 11.74 15.39
C THR A 204 18.92 11.02 14.25
N PRO A 205 17.61 10.73 14.35
CA PRO A 205 16.83 10.18 13.25
C PRO A 205 16.88 11.07 12.01
N GLU A 206 17.06 10.46 10.84
CA GLU A 206 17.01 11.11 9.53
C GLU A 206 15.56 11.32 9.08
N LEU A 207 14.81 12.10 9.87
CA LEU A 207 13.39 12.41 9.67
C LEU A 207 13.20 13.93 9.69
N TRP A 208 12.52 14.45 8.68
CA TRP A 208 12.35 15.87 8.44
C TRP A 208 10.89 16.19 8.12
N ALA A 209 10.29 17.10 8.87
CA ALA A 209 8.93 17.56 8.62
C ALA A 209 8.93 18.84 7.78
N GLY A 210 7.87 19.01 6.99
CA GLY A 210 7.74 20.20 6.17
C GLY A 210 6.41 20.27 5.40
N ARG A 211 6.30 21.31 4.59
CA ARG A 211 5.16 21.49 3.69
C ARG A 211 5.20 20.49 2.54
N CYS A 212 4.02 20.14 2.07
CA CYS A 212 3.88 19.18 0.98
C CYS A 212 2.68 19.54 0.09
N SER A 213 2.67 18.95 -1.10
CA SER A 213 1.45 18.85 -1.90
C SER A 213 1.27 17.45 -2.43
N VAL A 214 0.00 17.06 -2.59
CA VAL A 214 -0.41 15.82 -3.25
C VAL A 214 -1.41 16.22 -4.33
N THR A 215 -1.10 15.90 -5.59
CA THR A 215 -1.94 16.27 -6.73
C THR A 215 -2.34 15.02 -7.49
N MET A 216 -3.65 14.81 -7.64
CA MET A 216 -4.22 13.79 -8.54
C MET A 216 -4.29 14.39 -9.93
N ASP A 217 -3.29 14.07 -10.77
CA ASP A 217 -3.05 14.78 -12.04
C ASP A 217 -4.03 14.38 -13.16
N SER A 218 -4.73 13.26 -13.02
CA SER A 218 -5.69 12.82 -14.03
C SER A 218 -6.84 12.02 -13.44
N ALA A 219 -8.03 12.14 -14.06
CA ALA A 219 -9.14 11.24 -13.83
C ALA A 219 -8.96 9.96 -14.67
N SER A 220 -9.08 8.80 -14.04
CA SER A 220 -9.01 7.49 -14.69
C SER A 220 -9.95 6.53 -13.98
N GLU A 221 -10.83 5.87 -14.73
CA GLU A 221 -11.71 4.83 -14.18
C GLU A 221 -10.94 3.55 -13.80
N PHE A 222 -9.78 3.30 -14.45
CA PHE A 222 -8.91 2.19 -14.08
C PHE A 222 -8.03 2.48 -12.86
N ASP A 223 -7.79 3.76 -12.58
CA ASP A 223 -6.96 4.25 -11.48
C ASP A 223 -7.68 5.46 -10.84
N PRO A 224 -8.81 5.24 -10.12
CA PRO A 224 -9.67 6.31 -9.65
C PRO A 224 -9.12 7.00 -8.39
N LEU A 225 -7.87 7.50 -8.46
CA LEU A 225 -7.21 8.22 -7.38
C LEU A 225 -7.96 9.50 -6.99
N TYR A 226 -8.71 10.11 -7.93
CA TYR A 226 -9.51 11.30 -7.68
C TYR A 226 -10.51 11.12 -6.52
N LYS A 227 -10.92 9.87 -6.19
CA LYS A 227 -11.76 9.57 -5.02
C LYS A 227 -11.05 9.83 -3.68
N MET A 228 -9.71 9.94 -3.71
CA MET A 228 -8.87 10.28 -2.57
C MET A 228 -8.25 11.66 -2.70
N ALA A 229 -8.79 12.55 -3.54
CA ALA A 229 -8.20 13.87 -3.76
C ALA A 229 -8.12 14.66 -2.45
N PRO A 230 -7.00 15.36 -2.18
CA PRO A 230 -6.84 16.16 -0.99
C PRO A 230 -7.84 17.34 -0.95
N THR A 231 -8.53 17.49 0.17
CA THR A 231 -9.31 18.67 0.50
C THR A 231 -8.52 19.63 1.39
N ARG A 232 -7.59 19.10 2.19
CA ARG A 232 -6.70 19.86 3.07
C ARG A 232 -5.42 19.08 3.33
N MET A 233 -4.27 19.70 3.09
CA MET A 233 -2.98 19.15 3.49
C MET A 233 -2.77 19.31 5.00
N LEU A 234 -2.21 18.30 5.66
CA LEU A 234 -1.87 18.30 7.09
C LEU A 234 -0.37 18.43 7.32
N GLY A 235 0.47 17.95 6.41
CA GLY A 235 1.90 17.99 6.49
C GLY A 235 2.55 16.77 5.85
N ALA A 236 3.88 16.75 5.80
CA ALA A 236 4.62 15.57 5.39
C ALA A 236 5.88 15.37 6.24
N VAL A 237 6.29 14.11 6.31
CA VAL A 237 7.63 13.73 6.77
C VAL A 237 8.40 13.14 5.60
N TYR A 238 9.58 13.68 5.35
CA TYR A 238 10.61 13.04 4.54
C TYR A 238 11.55 12.28 5.46
N GLY A 239 11.95 11.07 5.09
CA GLY A 239 12.83 10.32 5.95
C GLY A 239 13.51 9.14 5.29
N VAL A 240 14.52 8.65 6.01
CA VAL A 240 15.23 7.42 5.65
C VAL A 240 15.00 6.40 6.75
N ALA A 241 14.54 5.20 6.36
CA ALA A 241 14.23 4.14 7.32
C ALA A 241 14.55 2.75 6.77
N ASP A 242 14.80 1.84 7.70
CA ASP A 242 14.80 0.40 7.44
C ASP A 242 13.41 -0.14 7.68
N VAL A 243 12.92 -0.99 6.77
CA VAL A 243 11.59 -1.60 6.86
C VAL A 243 11.71 -3.12 6.82
N THR A 244 10.87 -3.79 7.59
CA THR A 244 10.69 -5.25 7.52
C THR A 244 9.21 -5.53 7.28
N LEU A 245 8.92 -6.28 6.21
CA LEU A 245 7.57 -6.70 5.83
C LEU A 245 7.43 -8.22 6.08
N PRO A 246 6.75 -8.63 7.17
CA PRO A 246 6.47 -10.03 7.45
C PRO A 246 5.27 -10.53 6.63
N LEU A 247 4.94 -11.82 6.74
CA LEU A 247 3.65 -12.32 6.28
C LEU A 247 2.50 -11.65 7.04
N GLY A 248 1.37 -11.48 6.36
CA GLY A 248 0.14 -10.99 6.96
C GLY A 248 -0.67 -12.11 7.62
N THR A 249 -1.67 -11.71 8.40
CA THR A 249 -2.64 -12.60 9.05
C THR A 249 -4.03 -12.30 8.52
N PRO A 250 -4.79 -13.27 7.99
CA PRO A 250 -6.20 -13.10 7.69
C PRO A 250 -6.99 -12.76 8.96
N VAL A 251 -7.74 -11.65 8.93
CA VAL A 251 -8.56 -11.19 10.08
C VAL A 251 -10.05 -11.25 9.77
N LYS A 252 -10.44 -11.43 8.50
CA LYS A 252 -11.82 -11.59 8.06
C LYS A 252 -11.88 -12.37 6.77
N ASP A 253 -12.79 -13.35 6.69
CA ASP A 253 -13.10 -14.11 5.47
C ASP A 253 -14.54 -13.81 5.03
N TYR A 254 -14.70 -13.03 3.96
CA TYR A 254 -16.01 -12.65 3.42
C TYR A 254 -16.76 -13.81 2.78
N LEU A 255 -16.06 -14.85 2.29
CA LEU A 255 -16.71 -16.04 1.73
C LEU A 255 -17.29 -16.92 2.82
N ALA A 256 -16.56 -17.10 3.94
CA ALA A 256 -17.06 -17.84 5.11
C ALA A 256 -18.29 -17.15 5.72
N GLU A 257 -18.28 -15.80 5.84
CA GLU A 257 -19.44 -15.04 6.33
C GLU A 257 -20.66 -15.16 5.41
N ALA A 258 -20.46 -15.06 4.09
CA ALA A 258 -21.53 -15.22 3.11
C ALA A 258 -22.13 -16.64 3.18
N ALA A 259 -21.31 -17.67 3.34
CA ALA A 259 -21.76 -19.04 3.50
C ALA A 259 -22.56 -19.26 4.79
N ALA A 260 -22.14 -18.62 5.89
CA ALA A 260 -22.82 -18.70 7.19
C ALA A 260 -24.17 -17.94 7.19
N SER A 261 -24.27 -16.83 6.42
CA SER A 261 -25.48 -16.01 6.31
C SER A 261 -26.52 -16.60 5.34
N SER A 262 -26.12 -17.55 4.49
CA SER A 262 -27.03 -18.23 3.58
C SER A 262 -27.87 -19.20 4.40
N GLU A 263 -29.16 -18.89 4.66
CA GLU A 263 -30.09 -19.77 5.33
C GLU A 263 -30.11 -21.16 4.66
N PRO A 264 -30.48 -22.27 5.37
CA PRO A 264 -30.42 -23.65 4.89
C PRO A 264 -31.40 -23.98 3.73
N GLY A 265 -31.86 -22.98 2.99
CA GLY A 265 -32.77 -23.09 1.84
C GLY A 265 -32.11 -23.17 0.46
N LEU A 266 -30.88 -22.81 0.29
CA LEU A 266 -30.12 -22.90 -0.99
C LEU A 266 -29.16 -24.08 -1.02
N LYS A 267 -29.59 -25.26 -0.59
CA LYS A 267 -28.90 -26.50 -0.91
C LYS A 267 -29.13 -26.87 -2.36
N ALA A 268 -28.02 -26.91 -3.10
CA ALA A 268 -27.84 -27.71 -4.31
C ALA A 268 -28.71 -27.35 -5.54
N ALA A 269 -28.34 -26.27 -6.23
CA ALA A 269 -28.49 -26.28 -7.67
C ALA A 269 -27.24 -26.92 -8.29
N GLY A 270 -27.29 -28.24 -8.48
CA GLY A 270 -26.63 -28.99 -9.54
C GLY A 270 -25.10 -29.06 -9.53
N LEU A 271 -24.59 -30.09 -8.89
CA LEU A 271 -23.39 -30.81 -9.41
C LEU A 271 -23.97 -32.09 -10.09
N PRO A 272 -23.87 -32.27 -11.42
CA PRO A 272 -23.97 -33.58 -12.02
C PRO A 272 -22.66 -34.34 -11.70
N ALA A 273 -22.83 -35.65 -11.42
CA ALA A 273 -21.79 -36.63 -11.15
C ALA A 273 -20.80 -36.79 -12.31
#